data_3124347b1d5dfdd7f625c479e9fe1166
#
_entry.id   3124347b1d5dfdd7f625c479e9fe1166
#
_cell.length_a   1.000
_cell.length_b   1.000
_cell.length_c   1.000
_cell.angle_alpha   90.00
_cell.angle_beta   90.00
_cell.angle_gamma   90.00
#
_symmetry.space_group_name_H-M   'P 1'
#
loop_
_entity.id
_entity.type
_entity.pdbx_description
1 polymer ?
#
loop_
_entity_poly.entity_id
_entity_poly.type
_entity_poly.pdbx_seq_one_letter_code
_entity_poly.pdbx_strand_id
1 'polypeptide(L)'
;MDKPPVRDWHGRDVKMKANPEGSSVQVGGLSEQEFLTYEQRLTRDARWALSEGSRHFEEKSAVFDALRKIAIRLDGMGIPYAVVGGLALFQHGFRRFTEDVDILVTKDNLRRIHSELEGLGYLPPYPKSKHLRDTELGVRIEFLTTGEYPGDGKIKPVSFPDPSAVSVPFGGIHYLNLPTLVELKLASGMTNAGRLKDLSDVLELIKILDLPANFADGLNPFVRSKYLELWNQGRRRYETLWRNKWLTSEAKTIDAMIASLRAAADSLDEMREAGVTLEDNGGVGDDYATLVTTDPEVAKKFGMEEEREYLDEDGDEDEVPHTAI
;
A
#
# COMPACT_ATOMS: atom_id res chain seq x y z
N MET A 1 17.09 11.02 44.86
CA MET A 1 16.94 12.16 43.95
C MET A 1 15.54 12.09 43.42
N ASP A 2 14.66 12.96 43.88
CA ASP A 2 13.28 13.04 43.45
C ASP A 2 13.22 13.50 41.99
N LYS A 3 12.46 12.81 41.17
CA LYS A 3 12.22 13.25 39.79
C LYS A 3 11.42 14.55 39.81
N PRO A 4 11.73 15.52 38.93
CA PRO A 4 10.96 16.75 38.85
C PRO A 4 9.50 16.47 38.53
N PRO A 5 8.55 17.29 38.99
CA PRO A 5 7.14 17.12 38.78
C PRO A 5 6.81 17.18 37.27
N VAL A 6 5.97 16.28 36.82
CA VAL A 6 5.43 16.28 35.45
C VAL A 6 4.43 17.42 35.35
N ARG A 7 4.69 18.36 34.42
CA ARG A 7 3.82 19.51 34.15
C ARG A 7 2.99 19.29 32.89
N ASP A 8 1.73 19.77 32.94
CA ASP A 8 0.92 19.84 31.72
C ASP A 8 1.46 20.94 30.78
N TRP A 9 0.93 20.96 29.58
CA TRP A 9 1.33 21.90 28.52
C TRP A 9 1.04 23.38 28.84
N HIS A 10 0.30 23.67 29.92
CA HIS A 10 0.12 25.00 30.50
C HIS A 10 1.03 25.27 31.69
N GLY A 11 2.00 24.38 31.98
CA GLY A 11 2.97 24.56 33.07
C GLY A 11 2.44 24.19 34.46
N ARG A 12 1.29 23.51 34.57
CA ARG A 12 0.69 23.13 35.85
C ARG A 12 1.15 21.73 36.28
N ASP A 13 1.45 21.56 37.58
CA ASP A 13 1.88 20.27 38.13
C ASP A 13 0.78 19.22 38.09
N VAL A 14 1.02 18.09 37.40
CA VAL A 14 0.12 16.95 37.30
C VAL A 14 0.35 15.98 38.46
N LYS A 15 -0.57 15.90 39.42
CA LYS A 15 -0.55 14.86 40.45
C LYS A 15 -1.06 13.53 39.89
N MET A 16 -0.19 12.57 39.64
CA MET A 16 -0.56 11.22 39.32
C MET A 16 -1.12 10.53 40.57
N LYS A 17 -2.40 10.18 40.61
CA LYS A 17 -2.95 9.20 41.53
C LYS A 17 -2.94 7.83 40.86
N ALA A 18 -2.16 6.91 41.39
CA ALA A 18 -2.22 5.50 41.00
C ALA A 18 -3.53 4.88 41.49
N ASN A 19 -4.31 4.32 40.56
CA ASN A 19 -5.49 3.52 40.88
C ASN A 19 -5.12 2.05 40.68
N PRO A 20 -5.37 1.15 41.65
CA PRO A 20 -4.95 -0.25 41.62
C PRO A 20 -5.77 -1.16 40.70
N GLU A 21 -6.83 -0.68 40.08
CA GLU A 21 -7.67 -1.48 39.19
C GLU A 21 -7.73 -0.79 37.82
N GLY A 22 -7.14 -1.45 36.81
CA GLY A 22 -6.93 -1.00 35.46
C GLY A 22 -8.09 -0.25 34.82
N SER A 23 -8.08 1.08 34.89
CA SER A 23 -8.82 1.95 33.99
C SER A 23 -8.46 3.43 34.23
N SER A 24 -8.15 4.13 33.13
CA SER A 24 -8.19 5.57 32.88
C SER A 24 -7.62 6.50 33.98
N VAL A 25 -6.51 7.14 33.64
CA VAL A 25 -5.99 8.32 34.36
C VAL A 25 -7.02 9.45 34.19
N GLN A 26 -7.72 9.82 35.29
CA GLN A 26 -8.50 11.06 35.32
C GLN A 26 -7.55 12.24 35.56
N VAL A 27 -7.36 13.06 34.55
CA VAL A 27 -6.78 14.42 34.67
C VAL A 27 -7.93 15.38 34.82
N GLY A 28 -7.91 16.17 35.88
CA GLY A 28 -9.04 16.99 36.31
C GLY A 28 -9.56 17.98 35.26
N GLY A 29 -10.85 17.87 34.96
CA GLY A 29 -11.66 18.98 34.48
C GLY A 29 -11.82 19.16 32.98
N LEU A 30 -11.22 18.33 32.11
CA LEU A 30 -11.42 18.38 30.65
C LEU A 30 -12.40 17.29 30.20
N SER A 31 -13.25 17.59 29.24
CA SER A 31 -14.21 16.61 28.70
C SER A 31 -13.50 15.44 28.04
N GLU A 32 -14.05 14.23 28.10
CA GLU A 32 -13.51 13.01 27.45
C GLU A 32 -13.17 13.20 25.95
N GLN A 33 -13.76 14.21 25.28
CA GLN A 33 -13.49 14.54 23.88
C GLN A 33 -12.12 15.17 23.64
N GLU A 34 -11.49 15.78 24.64
CA GLU A 34 -10.18 16.46 24.48
C GLU A 34 -8.98 15.50 24.48
N PHE A 35 -9.18 14.21 24.81
CA PHE A 35 -8.11 13.19 24.89
C PHE A 35 -8.23 12.06 23.87
N LEU A 36 -9.11 12.21 22.86
CA LEU A 36 -9.22 11.19 21.83
C LEU A 36 -7.94 11.13 21.00
N THR A 37 -7.43 9.92 20.80
CA THR A 37 -6.38 9.70 19.80
C THR A 37 -6.91 9.98 18.39
N TYR A 38 -6.01 10.21 17.44
CA TYR A 38 -6.38 10.47 16.05
C TYR A 38 -7.26 9.33 15.49
N GLU A 39 -6.87 8.06 15.72
CA GLU A 39 -7.59 6.87 15.28
C GLU A 39 -8.99 6.75 15.94
N GLN A 40 -9.06 7.09 17.24
CA GLN A 40 -10.35 7.11 17.95
C GLN A 40 -11.28 8.18 17.40
N ARG A 41 -10.75 9.34 17.04
CA ARG A 41 -11.52 10.42 16.45
C ARG A 41 -12.02 10.06 15.06
N LEU A 42 -11.18 9.43 14.21
CA LEU A 42 -11.59 8.92 12.90
C LEU A 42 -12.79 7.96 13.02
N THR A 43 -12.75 7.06 14.03
CA THR A 43 -13.83 6.08 14.25
C THR A 43 -15.11 6.71 14.79
N ARG A 44 -15.03 7.75 15.64
CA ARG A 44 -16.19 8.32 16.36
C ARG A 44 -16.87 9.47 15.63
N ASP A 45 -16.14 10.20 14.79
CA ASP A 45 -16.65 11.39 14.07
C ASP A 45 -16.49 11.21 12.56
N ALA A 46 -17.50 10.63 11.94
CA ALA A 46 -17.52 10.37 10.50
C ALA A 46 -17.36 11.64 9.64
N ARG A 47 -17.93 12.78 10.08
CA ARG A 47 -17.80 14.06 9.33
C ARG A 47 -16.37 14.57 9.36
N TRP A 48 -15.76 14.50 10.53
CA TRP A 48 -14.36 14.88 10.68
C TRP A 48 -13.47 13.92 9.91
N ALA A 49 -13.73 12.60 9.94
CA ALA A 49 -12.98 11.58 9.20
C ALA A 49 -13.02 11.84 7.68
N LEU A 50 -14.18 12.17 7.12
CA LEU A 50 -14.31 12.55 5.70
C LEU A 50 -13.51 13.82 5.37
N SER A 51 -13.56 14.83 6.24
CA SER A 51 -12.76 16.05 6.07
C SER A 51 -11.26 15.76 6.13
N GLU A 52 -10.82 14.92 7.08
CA GLU A 52 -9.42 14.52 7.21
C GLU A 52 -8.96 13.69 5.99
N GLY A 53 -9.81 12.80 5.48
CA GLY A 53 -9.55 12.06 4.25
C GLY A 53 -9.28 13.00 3.08
N SER A 54 -10.16 13.98 2.83
CA SER A 54 -9.97 14.99 1.78
C SER A 54 -8.69 15.78 1.98
N ARG A 55 -8.44 16.25 3.19
CA ARG A 55 -7.22 16.99 3.55
C ARG A 55 -5.95 16.15 3.40
N HIS A 56 -6.06 14.82 3.60
CA HIS A 56 -4.93 13.91 3.44
C HIS A 56 -4.43 13.90 2.00
N PHE A 57 -5.31 13.81 1.02
CA PHE A 57 -4.95 13.85 -0.39
C PHE A 57 -4.43 15.22 -0.86
N GLU A 58 -4.70 16.28 -0.09
CA GLU A 58 -4.12 17.62 -0.28
C GLU A 58 -2.83 17.85 0.54
N GLU A 59 -2.33 16.82 1.25
CA GLU A 59 -1.17 16.91 2.17
C GLU A 59 -1.36 17.91 3.33
N LYS A 60 -2.63 18.13 3.74
CA LYS A 60 -3.02 19.08 4.79
C LYS A 60 -3.67 18.42 6.00
N SER A 61 -3.65 17.09 6.11
CA SER A 61 -4.19 16.36 7.26
C SER A 61 -3.29 16.47 8.49
N ALA A 62 -3.83 16.11 9.66
CA ALA A 62 -3.07 16.06 10.90
C ALA A 62 -1.87 15.09 10.80
N VAL A 63 -1.94 14.05 9.99
CA VAL A 63 -0.82 13.11 9.75
C VAL A 63 0.33 13.81 9.02
N PHE A 64 0.05 14.61 7.99
CA PHE A 64 1.08 15.39 7.30
C PHE A 64 1.66 16.50 8.19
N ASP A 65 0.83 17.11 9.05
CA ASP A 65 1.32 18.12 10.01
C ASP A 65 2.23 17.46 11.06
N ALA A 66 1.86 16.26 11.57
CA ALA A 66 2.71 15.48 12.47
C ALA A 66 4.03 15.07 11.82
N LEU A 67 3.98 14.64 10.53
CA LEU A 67 5.17 14.33 9.75
C LEU A 67 6.12 15.52 9.65
N ARG A 68 5.61 16.69 9.23
CA ARG A 68 6.44 17.91 9.12
C ARG A 68 7.05 18.31 10.47
N LYS A 69 6.23 18.22 11.52
CA LYS A 69 6.65 18.58 12.88
C LYS A 69 7.76 17.68 13.41
N ILE A 70 7.62 16.36 13.26
CA ILE A 70 8.67 15.43 13.71
C ILE A 70 9.92 15.49 12.83
N ALA A 71 9.79 15.66 11.51
CA ALA A 71 10.91 15.82 10.60
C ALA A 71 11.80 17.00 10.99
N ILE A 72 11.21 18.18 11.25
CA ILE A 72 11.92 19.37 11.72
C ILE A 72 12.67 19.08 13.04
N ARG A 73 12.06 18.30 13.95
CA ARG A 73 12.73 17.93 15.21
C ARG A 73 13.94 17.03 14.96
N LEU A 74 13.78 16.01 14.12
CA LEU A 74 14.87 15.06 13.82
C LEU A 74 16.02 15.76 13.09
N ASP A 75 15.72 16.63 12.13
CA ASP A 75 16.74 17.45 11.44
C ASP A 75 17.48 18.37 12.40
N GLY A 76 16.75 19.06 13.30
CA GLY A 76 17.34 19.92 14.33
C GLY A 76 18.25 19.17 15.32
N MET A 77 17.98 17.88 15.53
CA MET A 77 18.81 16.98 16.33
C MET A 77 19.97 16.37 15.54
N GLY A 78 20.03 16.57 14.22
CA GLY A 78 20.99 15.91 13.33
C GLY A 78 20.82 14.40 13.28
N ILE A 79 19.59 13.90 13.43
CA ILE A 79 19.28 12.47 13.41
C ILE A 79 18.92 12.04 11.98
N PRO A 80 19.70 11.15 11.36
CA PRO A 80 19.31 10.52 10.08
C PRO A 80 18.05 9.68 10.25
N TYR A 81 17.09 9.86 9.35
CA TYR A 81 15.84 9.12 9.33
C TYR A 81 15.35 8.89 7.90
N ALA A 82 14.41 7.97 7.73
CA ALA A 82 13.64 7.81 6.51
C ALA A 82 12.17 7.58 6.85
N VAL A 83 11.26 8.34 6.25
CA VAL A 83 9.82 8.07 6.28
C VAL A 83 9.55 6.82 5.47
N VAL A 84 8.77 5.90 6.02
CA VAL A 84 8.42 4.61 5.42
C VAL A 84 6.89 4.45 5.37
N GLY A 85 6.38 3.25 5.18
CA GLY A 85 4.95 2.96 5.30
C GLY A 85 4.06 3.70 4.31
N GLY A 86 2.89 4.15 4.78
CA GLY A 86 1.87 4.78 3.97
C GLY A 86 2.27 6.12 3.35
N LEU A 87 3.02 6.94 4.09
CA LEU A 87 3.48 8.24 3.61
C LEU A 87 4.60 8.13 2.57
N ALA A 88 5.46 7.10 2.68
CA ALA A 88 6.44 6.82 1.63
C ALA A 88 5.77 6.34 0.33
N LEU A 89 4.73 5.49 0.42
CA LEU A 89 3.92 5.11 -0.75
C LEU A 89 3.30 6.32 -1.43
N PHE A 90 2.71 7.21 -0.61
CA PHE A 90 2.10 8.45 -1.10
C PHE A 90 3.11 9.29 -1.89
N GLN A 91 4.31 9.43 -1.35
CA GLN A 91 5.40 10.16 -1.99
C GLN A 91 5.86 9.53 -3.31
N HIS A 92 5.86 8.20 -3.40
CA HIS A 92 6.17 7.46 -4.63
C HIS A 92 5.02 7.37 -5.63
N GLY A 93 3.88 8.04 -5.37
CA GLY A 93 2.77 8.16 -6.31
C GLY A 93 1.56 7.28 -5.98
N PHE A 94 1.66 6.30 -5.08
CA PHE A 94 0.51 5.54 -4.62
C PHE A 94 -0.18 6.26 -3.45
N ARG A 95 -1.12 7.11 -3.77
CA ARG A 95 -1.83 7.96 -2.82
C ARG A 95 -2.95 7.18 -2.14
N ARG A 96 -2.73 6.76 -0.92
CA ARG A 96 -3.74 6.15 -0.06
C ARG A 96 -3.73 6.77 1.33
N PHE A 97 -4.86 6.66 2.03
CA PHE A 97 -4.98 7.16 3.40
C PHE A 97 -4.12 6.35 4.37
N THR A 98 -3.51 7.05 5.34
CA THR A 98 -2.81 6.45 6.50
C THR A 98 -3.13 7.25 7.76
N GLU A 99 -3.07 6.58 8.93
CA GLU A 99 -3.44 7.15 10.23
C GLU A 99 -2.23 7.46 11.11
N ASP A 100 -1.04 7.13 10.64
CA ASP A 100 0.20 7.18 11.38
C ASP A 100 1.37 7.70 10.54
N VAL A 101 2.46 7.98 11.23
CA VAL A 101 3.73 8.36 10.63
C VAL A 101 4.75 7.28 10.97
N ASP A 102 5.19 6.52 9.97
CA ASP A 102 6.23 5.49 10.12
C ASP A 102 7.60 6.05 9.82
N ILE A 103 8.56 5.90 10.73
CA ILE A 103 9.92 6.44 10.60
C ILE A 103 10.96 5.36 10.90
N LEU A 104 11.88 5.16 9.98
CA LEU A 104 13.06 4.32 10.14
C LEU A 104 14.21 5.14 10.76
N VAL A 105 14.78 4.61 11.86
CA VAL A 105 15.93 5.20 12.57
C VAL A 105 16.87 4.10 13.07
N THR A 106 18.07 4.48 13.53
CA THR A 106 18.94 3.55 14.27
C THR A 106 18.47 3.39 15.72
N LYS A 107 18.86 2.27 16.37
CA LYS A 107 18.52 2.03 17.79
C LYS A 107 19.06 3.12 18.72
N ASP A 108 20.23 3.66 18.41
CA ASP A 108 20.84 4.71 19.22
C ASP A 108 20.10 6.04 19.06
N ASN A 109 19.71 6.35 17.83
CA ASN A 109 18.90 7.54 17.55
C ASN A 109 17.49 7.43 18.16
N LEU A 110 16.88 6.25 18.18
CA LEU A 110 15.60 6.05 18.86
C LEU A 110 15.70 6.38 20.36
N ARG A 111 16.78 5.97 21.04
CA ARG A 111 17.01 6.33 22.45
C ARG A 111 17.15 7.84 22.65
N ARG A 112 17.87 8.52 21.74
CA ARG A 112 17.99 9.99 21.77
C ARG A 112 16.63 10.67 21.54
N ILE A 113 15.86 10.22 20.58
CA ILE A 113 14.50 10.74 20.28
C ILE A 113 13.65 10.71 21.56
N HIS A 114 13.61 9.56 22.24
CA HIS A 114 12.85 9.45 23.48
C HIS A 114 13.38 10.38 24.58
N SER A 115 14.69 10.43 24.78
CA SER A 115 15.28 11.29 25.84
C SER A 115 15.09 12.78 25.60
N GLU A 116 15.01 13.21 24.33
CA GLU A 116 14.94 14.63 23.97
C GLU A 116 13.51 15.12 23.67
N LEU A 117 12.58 14.22 23.27
CA LEU A 117 11.23 14.63 22.84
C LEU A 117 10.11 14.24 23.81
N GLU A 118 10.30 13.22 24.68
CA GLU A 118 9.27 12.87 25.68
C GLU A 118 8.99 14.05 26.63
N GLY A 119 7.71 14.42 26.72
CA GLY A 119 7.27 15.58 27.51
C GLY A 119 7.37 16.92 26.78
N LEU A 120 7.98 16.97 25.59
CA LEU A 120 8.12 18.17 24.76
C LEU A 120 7.18 18.14 23.53
N GLY A 121 5.93 17.76 23.75
CA GLY A 121 4.91 17.63 22.71
C GLY A 121 4.75 16.20 22.19
N TYR A 122 5.50 15.24 22.75
CA TYR A 122 5.43 13.82 22.41
C TYR A 122 5.37 12.97 23.67
N LEU A 123 4.53 11.96 23.68
CA LEU A 123 4.43 10.98 24.77
C LEU A 123 4.38 9.55 24.21
N PRO A 124 5.02 8.58 24.89
CA PRO A 124 4.85 7.17 24.52
C PRO A 124 3.40 6.74 24.83
N PRO A 125 2.73 5.96 23.97
CA PRO A 125 1.36 5.50 24.19
C PRO A 125 1.23 4.59 25.42
N TYR A 126 2.31 3.93 25.83
CA TYR A 126 2.43 3.14 27.07
C TYR A 126 3.90 3.10 27.52
N PRO A 127 4.16 2.78 28.80
CA PRO A 127 5.52 2.73 29.35
C PRO A 127 6.44 1.81 28.52
N LYS A 128 7.62 2.29 28.15
CA LYS A 128 8.64 1.60 27.33
C LYS A 128 8.22 1.32 25.89
N SER A 129 7.17 1.96 25.40
CA SER A 129 6.86 1.93 23.97
C SER A 129 8.01 2.51 23.17
N LYS A 130 8.34 1.89 22.03
CA LYS A 130 9.27 2.48 21.06
C LYS A 130 8.61 3.54 20.16
N HIS A 131 7.29 3.70 20.26
CA HIS A 131 6.51 4.65 19.51
C HIS A 131 6.19 5.88 20.35
N LEU A 132 6.00 7.01 19.70
CA LEU A 132 5.55 8.26 20.31
C LEU A 132 4.18 8.64 19.74
N ARG A 133 3.48 9.51 20.44
CA ARG A 133 2.26 10.18 19.97
C ARG A 133 2.47 11.68 20.08
N ASP A 134 2.16 12.41 19.01
CA ASP A 134 2.04 13.85 19.07
C ASP A 134 0.86 14.23 19.97
N THR A 135 1.11 15.03 21.00
CA THR A 135 0.09 15.34 22.02
C THR A 135 -0.90 16.40 21.57
N GLU A 136 -0.58 17.17 20.55
CA GLU A 136 -1.44 18.20 19.98
C GLU A 136 -2.38 17.61 18.90
N LEU A 137 -1.80 16.84 17.99
CA LEU A 137 -2.51 16.29 16.83
C LEU A 137 -3.13 14.90 17.11
N GLY A 138 -2.70 14.25 18.21
CA GLY A 138 -3.15 12.91 18.56
C GLY A 138 -2.59 11.81 17.66
N VAL A 139 -1.74 12.14 16.68
CA VAL A 139 -1.21 11.22 15.67
C VAL A 139 -0.10 10.35 16.26
N ARG A 140 -0.14 9.06 15.94
CA ARG A 140 0.90 8.10 16.31
C ARG A 140 2.10 8.20 15.38
N ILE A 141 3.30 8.16 15.97
CA ILE A 141 4.57 8.10 15.27
C ILE A 141 5.21 6.76 15.60
N GLU A 142 5.28 5.89 14.63
CA GLU A 142 5.87 4.56 14.77
C GLU A 142 7.34 4.59 14.36
N PHE A 143 8.20 4.02 15.19
CA PHE A 143 9.62 3.90 14.88
C PHE A 143 9.97 2.46 14.54
N LEU A 144 10.57 2.30 13.37
CA LEU A 144 11.21 1.08 12.90
C LEU A 144 12.71 1.23 13.10
N THR A 145 13.39 0.17 13.51
CA THR A 145 14.81 0.27 13.86
C THR A 145 15.69 -0.58 12.95
N THR A 146 16.80 0.02 12.51
CA THR A 146 17.84 -0.68 11.73
C THR A 146 18.21 -2.02 12.33
N GLY A 147 18.28 -3.06 11.49
CA GLY A 147 18.62 -4.43 11.89
C GLY A 147 17.46 -5.26 12.44
N GLU A 148 16.25 -4.68 12.64
CA GLU A 148 15.04 -5.45 12.84
C GLU A 148 14.49 -5.98 11.50
N TYR A 149 13.52 -6.90 11.55
CA TYR A 149 13.02 -7.59 10.38
C TYR A 149 11.55 -7.28 10.14
N PRO A 150 11.14 -7.02 8.86
CA PRO A 150 9.75 -6.76 8.54
C PRO A 150 8.86 -8.00 8.69
N GLY A 151 7.56 -7.80 8.80
CA GLY A 151 6.56 -8.86 8.81
C GLY A 151 6.45 -9.58 10.15
N ASP A 152 6.98 -10.79 10.24
CA ASP A 152 6.93 -11.63 11.45
C ASP A 152 8.03 -11.33 12.47
N GLY A 153 8.91 -10.36 12.20
CA GLY A 153 10.02 -9.98 13.07
C GLY A 153 11.18 -10.99 13.14
N LYS A 154 11.11 -12.10 12.41
CA LYS A 154 12.15 -13.15 12.43
C LYS A 154 13.27 -12.87 11.45
N ILE A 155 14.47 -13.41 11.76
CA ILE A 155 15.68 -13.30 10.93
C ILE A 155 15.40 -13.77 9.49
N LYS A 156 15.72 -12.92 8.52
CA LYS A 156 15.59 -13.17 7.09
C LYS A 156 16.58 -12.31 6.31
N PRO A 157 16.81 -12.57 4.99
CA PRO A 157 17.76 -11.80 4.19
C PRO A 157 17.44 -10.31 4.03
N VAL A 158 16.20 -9.90 4.27
CA VAL A 158 15.75 -8.49 4.24
C VAL A 158 15.55 -8.02 5.66
N SER A 159 16.28 -6.98 6.08
CA SER A 159 16.14 -6.27 7.36
C SER A 159 16.00 -4.77 7.11
N PHE A 160 15.54 -4.02 8.12
CA PHE A 160 15.52 -2.57 8.04
C PHE A 160 16.94 -2.02 7.94
N PRO A 161 17.30 -1.31 6.85
CA PRO A 161 18.65 -0.80 6.62
C PRO A 161 18.95 0.46 7.45
N ASP A 162 20.18 0.97 7.35
CA ASP A 162 20.51 2.29 7.88
C ASP A 162 19.82 3.38 7.04
N PRO A 163 19.06 4.30 7.65
CA PRO A 163 18.34 5.34 6.93
C PRO A 163 19.26 6.25 6.11
N SER A 164 20.51 6.49 6.56
CA SER A 164 21.46 7.33 5.84
C SER A 164 21.83 6.77 4.45
N ALA A 165 21.74 5.45 4.27
CA ALA A 165 22.09 4.78 3.01
C ALA A 165 20.94 4.72 2.01
N VAL A 166 19.69 4.84 2.47
CA VAL A 166 18.50 4.53 1.69
C VAL A 166 17.46 5.64 1.63
N SER A 167 17.70 6.75 2.33
CA SER A 167 16.80 7.90 2.28
C SER A 167 17.06 8.78 1.06
N VAL A 168 15.98 9.33 0.51
CA VAL A 168 15.98 10.34 -0.55
C VAL A 168 15.23 11.57 -0.08
N PRO A 169 15.78 12.78 -0.26
CA PRO A 169 15.11 14.01 0.16
C PRO A 169 14.01 14.40 -0.82
N PHE A 170 12.86 14.79 -0.27
CA PHE A 170 11.78 15.43 -1.03
C PHE A 170 11.07 16.46 -0.15
N GLY A 171 10.95 17.70 -0.65
CA GLY A 171 10.29 18.78 0.09
C GLY A 171 10.88 19.07 1.49
N GLY A 172 12.16 18.78 1.70
CA GLY A 172 12.83 18.93 3.00
C GLY A 172 12.57 17.78 3.98
N ILE A 173 11.95 16.68 3.53
CA ILE A 173 11.72 15.47 4.34
C ILE A 173 12.44 14.30 3.66
N HIS A 174 13.00 13.40 4.45
CA HIS A 174 13.74 12.24 3.98
C HIS A 174 12.80 11.01 3.91
N TYR A 175 12.60 10.46 2.69
CA TYR A 175 11.76 9.28 2.45
C TYR A 175 12.61 8.09 2.06
N LEU A 176 12.13 6.90 2.34
CA LEU A 176 12.77 5.66 1.87
C LEU A 176 12.76 5.61 0.34
N ASN A 177 13.86 5.23 -0.28
CA ASN A 177 13.91 5.05 -1.73
C ASN A 177 13.00 3.90 -2.19
N LEU A 178 12.56 3.94 -3.43
CA LEU A 178 11.57 3.01 -3.97
C LEU A 178 12.01 1.54 -3.92
N PRO A 179 13.25 1.15 -4.33
CA PRO A 179 13.67 -0.24 -4.25
C PRO A 179 13.60 -0.81 -2.84
N THR A 180 14.10 -0.09 -1.85
CA THR A 180 14.07 -0.53 -0.45
C THR A 180 12.64 -0.60 0.10
N LEU A 181 11.77 0.34 -0.26
CA LEU A 181 10.35 0.32 0.13
C LEU A 181 9.67 -0.95 -0.40
N VAL A 182 9.90 -1.29 -1.67
CA VAL A 182 9.37 -2.51 -2.30
C VAL A 182 9.91 -3.76 -1.60
N GLU A 183 11.22 -3.85 -1.35
CA GLU A 183 11.83 -4.99 -0.64
C GLU A 183 11.23 -5.23 0.74
N LEU A 184 11.11 -4.18 1.54
CA LEU A 184 10.57 -4.27 2.90
C LEU A 184 9.11 -4.70 2.90
N LYS A 185 8.29 -4.19 1.98
CA LYS A 185 6.88 -4.56 1.85
C LYS A 185 6.71 -5.99 1.36
N LEU A 186 7.47 -6.41 0.36
CA LEU A 186 7.46 -7.80 -0.10
C LEU A 186 7.85 -8.75 1.03
N ALA A 187 8.97 -8.49 1.72
CA ALA A 187 9.42 -9.32 2.83
C ALA A 187 8.40 -9.36 3.97
N SER A 188 7.72 -8.25 4.25
CA SER A 188 6.66 -8.16 5.25
C SER A 188 5.46 -9.03 4.87
N GLY A 189 4.90 -8.84 3.69
CA GLY A 189 3.72 -9.56 3.23
C GLY A 189 3.95 -11.05 2.98
N MET A 190 5.16 -11.44 2.54
CA MET A 190 5.54 -12.85 2.36
C MET A 190 5.65 -13.62 3.67
N THR A 191 6.00 -12.96 4.77
CA THR A 191 6.32 -13.64 6.04
C THR A 191 5.25 -13.47 7.11
N ASN A 192 4.23 -12.66 6.88
CA ASN A 192 3.13 -12.45 7.81
C ASN A 192 1.79 -12.37 7.08
N ALA A 193 0.96 -13.40 7.25
CA ALA A 193 -0.37 -13.48 6.62
C ALA A 193 -1.30 -12.29 6.97
N GLY A 194 -1.10 -11.64 8.12
CA GLY A 194 -1.84 -10.41 8.49
C GLY A 194 -1.39 -9.16 7.74
N ARG A 195 -0.37 -9.27 6.86
CA ARG A 195 0.24 -8.15 6.12
C ARG A 195 0.02 -8.25 4.60
N LEU A 196 -1.08 -8.85 4.17
CA LEU A 196 -1.44 -8.93 2.74
C LEU A 196 -1.51 -7.55 2.08
N LYS A 197 -1.90 -6.52 2.83
CA LYS A 197 -1.89 -5.13 2.37
C LYS A 197 -0.51 -4.69 1.85
N ASP A 198 0.59 -5.19 2.41
CA ASP A 198 1.93 -4.85 1.95
C ASP A 198 2.21 -5.42 0.54
N LEU A 199 1.67 -6.59 0.19
CA LEU A 199 1.75 -7.13 -1.18
C LEU A 199 0.87 -6.34 -2.14
N SER A 200 -0.34 -5.98 -1.72
CA SER A 200 -1.23 -5.11 -2.50
C SER A 200 -0.59 -3.73 -2.75
N ASP A 201 0.05 -3.14 -1.75
CA ASP A 201 0.78 -1.87 -1.91
C ASP A 201 1.87 -1.96 -3.01
N VAL A 202 2.59 -3.09 -3.10
CA VAL A 202 3.59 -3.31 -4.16
C VAL A 202 2.94 -3.50 -5.52
N LEU A 203 1.85 -4.25 -5.59
CA LEU A 203 1.08 -4.42 -6.83
C LEU A 203 0.63 -3.07 -7.38
N GLU A 204 0.10 -2.20 -6.52
CA GLU A 204 -0.32 -0.86 -6.93
C GLU A 204 0.86 0.03 -7.37
N LEU A 205 2.02 -0.05 -6.69
CA LEU A 205 3.23 0.64 -7.15
C LEU A 205 3.68 0.15 -8.54
N ILE A 206 3.63 -1.16 -8.81
CA ILE A 206 3.96 -1.73 -10.12
C ILE A 206 3.05 -1.14 -11.19
N LYS A 207 1.73 -1.09 -10.94
CA LYS A 207 0.72 -0.56 -11.88
C LYS A 207 0.89 0.95 -12.11
N ILE A 208 0.98 1.75 -11.04
CA ILE A 208 0.97 3.21 -11.11
C ILE A 208 2.26 3.76 -11.73
N LEU A 209 3.40 3.11 -11.43
CA LEU A 209 4.71 3.55 -11.91
C LEU A 209 5.17 2.80 -13.16
N ASP A 210 4.35 1.89 -13.67
CA ASP A 210 4.67 0.99 -14.80
C ASP A 210 6.06 0.34 -14.63
N LEU A 211 6.30 -0.23 -13.42
CA LEU A 211 7.60 -0.78 -13.10
C LEU A 211 7.89 -2.01 -13.97
N PRO A 212 9.08 -2.09 -14.60
CA PRO A 212 9.38 -3.20 -15.50
C PRO A 212 9.76 -4.49 -14.72
N ALA A 213 9.68 -5.65 -15.39
CA ALA A 213 10.08 -6.92 -14.80
C ALA A 213 11.51 -6.93 -14.28
N ASN A 214 12.44 -6.30 -15.02
CA ASN A 214 13.86 -6.21 -14.65
C ASN A 214 14.12 -5.30 -13.43
N PHE A 215 13.13 -4.57 -12.92
CA PHE A 215 13.24 -3.91 -11.62
C PHE A 215 13.59 -4.92 -10.51
N ALA A 216 13.15 -6.19 -10.68
CA ALA A 216 13.50 -7.29 -9.79
C ALA A 216 15.02 -7.51 -9.67
N ASP A 217 15.81 -7.22 -10.69
CA ASP A 217 17.27 -7.47 -10.69
C ASP A 217 17.99 -6.61 -9.64
N GLY A 218 17.46 -5.43 -9.33
CA GLY A 218 17.96 -4.54 -8.30
C GLY A 218 17.52 -4.91 -6.87
N LEU A 219 16.57 -5.84 -6.71
CA LEU A 219 16.02 -6.21 -5.41
C LEU A 219 16.83 -7.34 -4.76
N ASN A 220 16.67 -7.49 -3.44
CA ASN A 220 17.22 -8.64 -2.71
C ASN A 220 16.69 -9.97 -3.30
N PRO A 221 17.54 -10.98 -3.56
CA PRO A 221 17.12 -12.26 -4.13
C PRO A 221 15.94 -12.94 -3.42
N PHE A 222 15.81 -12.71 -2.12
CA PHE A 222 14.73 -13.27 -1.30
C PHE A 222 13.33 -12.86 -1.76
N VAL A 223 13.18 -11.68 -2.33
CA VAL A 223 11.88 -11.11 -2.72
C VAL A 223 11.63 -11.08 -4.23
N ARG A 224 12.62 -11.39 -5.05
CA ARG A 224 12.53 -11.27 -6.53
C ARG A 224 11.39 -12.07 -7.14
N SER A 225 11.25 -13.33 -6.72
CA SER A 225 10.19 -14.21 -7.24
C SER A 225 8.79 -13.66 -6.93
N LYS A 226 8.60 -13.10 -5.74
CA LYS A 226 7.32 -12.49 -5.36
C LYS A 226 7.06 -11.20 -6.14
N TYR A 227 8.10 -10.40 -6.39
CA TYR A 227 7.96 -9.23 -7.26
C TYR A 227 7.48 -9.61 -8.66
N LEU A 228 8.13 -10.61 -9.27
CA LEU A 228 7.76 -11.08 -10.62
C LEU A 228 6.35 -11.70 -10.68
N GLU A 229 5.93 -12.40 -9.61
CA GLU A 229 4.56 -12.90 -9.48
C GLU A 229 3.55 -11.75 -9.50
N LEU A 230 3.75 -10.72 -8.65
CA LEU A 230 2.90 -9.53 -8.60
C LEU A 230 2.96 -8.72 -9.88
N TRP A 231 4.13 -8.62 -10.49
CA TRP A 231 4.30 -7.94 -11.78
C TRP A 231 3.46 -8.60 -12.87
N ASN A 232 3.44 -9.93 -12.96
CA ASN A 232 2.59 -10.67 -13.89
C ASN A 232 1.10 -10.45 -13.61
N GLN A 233 0.71 -10.37 -12.33
CA GLN A 233 -0.68 -10.09 -11.93
C GLN A 233 -1.08 -8.64 -12.20
N GLY A 234 -0.15 -7.69 -12.08
CA GLY A 234 -0.40 -6.25 -12.26
C GLY A 234 -0.47 -5.77 -13.70
N ARG A 235 -0.11 -6.61 -14.67
CA ARG A 235 -0.17 -6.23 -16.08
C ARG A 235 -1.61 -6.14 -16.55
N ARG A 236 -1.91 -5.10 -17.29
CA ARG A 236 -3.17 -5.01 -18.02
C ARG A 236 -3.29 -6.20 -18.97
N ARG A 237 -4.41 -6.86 -18.89
CA ARG A 237 -4.72 -7.97 -19.77
C ARG A 237 -5.68 -7.49 -20.83
N TYR A 238 -5.45 -7.91 -22.04
CA TYR A 238 -6.36 -7.71 -23.14
C TYR A 238 -6.90 -9.07 -23.54
N GLU A 239 -8.21 -9.19 -23.60
CA GLU A 239 -8.87 -10.45 -23.91
C GLU A 239 -9.87 -10.30 -25.04
N THR A 240 -10.12 -11.38 -25.72
CA THR A 240 -11.25 -11.52 -26.63
C THR A 240 -11.84 -12.90 -26.49
N LEU A 241 -13.15 -12.94 -26.44
CA LEU A 241 -13.87 -14.22 -26.43
C LEU A 241 -13.87 -14.82 -27.84
N TRP A 242 -13.19 -15.96 -27.96
CA TRP A 242 -13.22 -16.72 -29.19
C TRP A 242 -14.48 -17.59 -29.22
N ARG A 243 -15.55 -17.07 -29.84
CA ARG A 243 -16.76 -17.81 -30.07
C ARG A 243 -16.62 -18.56 -31.40
N ASN A 244 -17.18 -19.75 -31.47
CA ASN A 244 -17.21 -20.55 -32.69
C ASN A 244 -18.13 -19.91 -33.75
N LYS A 245 -17.81 -18.69 -34.18
CA LYS A 245 -18.53 -17.93 -35.21
C LYS A 245 -18.60 -18.67 -36.56
N TRP A 246 -17.73 -19.66 -36.75
CA TRP A 246 -17.52 -20.34 -38.00
C TRP A 246 -18.65 -21.33 -38.33
N LEU A 247 -19.32 -21.88 -37.33
CA LEU A 247 -20.46 -22.76 -37.51
C LEU A 247 -21.77 -22.01 -37.84
N THR A 248 -21.78 -20.70 -37.62
CA THR A 248 -22.95 -19.82 -37.88
C THR A 248 -22.73 -18.88 -39.08
N SER A 249 -21.58 -18.99 -39.78
CA SER A 249 -21.31 -18.11 -40.90
C SER A 249 -22.27 -18.40 -42.09
N GLU A 250 -22.55 -17.35 -42.86
CA GLU A 250 -23.39 -17.37 -44.07
C GLU A 250 -22.79 -18.20 -45.23
N ALA A 251 -21.85 -19.11 -44.95
CA ALA A 251 -21.23 -19.97 -45.96
C ALA A 251 -22.29 -20.91 -46.55
N LYS A 252 -22.77 -20.54 -47.71
CA LYS A 252 -23.80 -21.31 -48.45
C LYS A 252 -23.25 -22.58 -49.14
N THR A 253 -21.93 -22.80 -49.09
CA THR A 253 -21.28 -23.96 -49.68
C THR A 253 -20.21 -24.52 -48.74
N ILE A 254 -19.89 -25.82 -48.86
CA ILE A 254 -18.82 -26.48 -48.13
C ILE A 254 -17.46 -25.81 -48.43
N ASP A 255 -17.21 -25.42 -49.68
CA ASP A 255 -15.97 -24.77 -50.07
C ASP A 255 -15.79 -23.40 -49.40
N ALA A 256 -16.88 -22.62 -49.30
CA ALA A 256 -16.88 -21.35 -48.59
C ALA A 256 -16.62 -21.56 -47.08
N MET A 257 -17.17 -22.60 -46.49
CA MET A 257 -16.92 -22.96 -45.09
C MET A 257 -15.49 -23.40 -44.86
N ILE A 258 -14.90 -24.20 -45.75
CA ILE A 258 -13.49 -24.60 -45.68
C ILE A 258 -12.59 -23.38 -45.80
N ALA A 259 -12.88 -22.43 -46.70
CA ALA A 259 -12.11 -21.20 -46.85
C ALA A 259 -12.15 -20.34 -45.57
N SER A 260 -13.34 -20.21 -44.96
CA SER A 260 -13.50 -19.49 -43.69
C SER A 260 -12.73 -20.14 -42.54
N LEU A 261 -12.76 -21.47 -42.41
CA LEU A 261 -12.03 -22.22 -41.40
C LEU A 261 -10.51 -22.10 -41.58
N ARG A 262 -10.01 -22.09 -42.81
CA ARG A 262 -8.57 -21.84 -43.09
C ARG A 262 -8.17 -20.45 -42.69
N ALA A 263 -8.93 -19.43 -43.07
CA ALA A 263 -8.64 -18.03 -42.69
C ALA A 263 -8.63 -17.84 -41.16
N ALA A 264 -9.50 -18.56 -40.45
CA ALA A 264 -9.48 -18.57 -38.99
C ALA A 264 -8.22 -19.23 -38.41
N ALA A 265 -7.82 -20.36 -38.97
CA ALA A 265 -6.59 -21.04 -38.54
C ALA A 265 -5.37 -20.16 -38.79
N ASP A 266 -5.29 -19.51 -39.93
CA ASP A 266 -4.20 -18.55 -40.24
C ASP A 266 -4.17 -17.37 -39.23
N SER A 267 -5.34 -16.83 -38.87
CA SER A 267 -5.44 -15.76 -37.88
C SER A 267 -5.01 -16.20 -36.46
N LEU A 268 -5.39 -17.44 -36.08
CA LEU A 268 -4.96 -18.00 -34.78
C LEU A 268 -3.44 -18.28 -34.78
N ASP A 269 -2.88 -18.72 -35.89
CA ASP A 269 -1.42 -18.87 -36.01
C ASP A 269 -0.69 -17.54 -35.87
N GLU A 270 -1.18 -16.47 -36.53
CA GLU A 270 -0.63 -15.12 -36.36
C GLU A 270 -0.73 -14.61 -34.91
N MET A 271 -1.86 -14.85 -34.22
CA MET A 271 -2.04 -14.49 -32.82
C MET A 271 -1.05 -15.25 -31.93
N ARG A 272 -0.88 -16.55 -32.16
CA ARG A 272 0.08 -17.38 -31.43
C ARG A 272 1.53 -16.89 -31.62
N GLU A 273 1.92 -16.57 -32.86
CA GLU A 273 3.24 -16.03 -33.16
C GLU A 273 3.46 -14.64 -32.51
N ALA A 274 2.39 -13.86 -32.37
CA ALA A 274 2.41 -12.58 -31.66
C ALA A 274 2.39 -12.71 -30.13
N GLY A 275 2.34 -13.95 -29.58
CA GLY A 275 2.38 -14.19 -28.14
C GLY A 275 1.02 -14.14 -27.44
N VAL A 276 -0.08 -14.21 -28.19
CA VAL A 276 -1.42 -14.41 -27.60
C VAL A 276 -1.51 -15.84 -27.07
N THR A 277 -2.05 -16.00 -25.87
CA THR A 277 -2.24 -17.29 -25.20
C THR A 277 -3.71 -17.62 -25.04
N LEU A 278 -4.00 -18.91 -24.83
CA LEU A 278 -5.33 -19.43 -24.57
C LEU A 278 -5.48 -19.62 -23.05
N GLU A 279 -6.56 -19.13 -22.46
CA GLU A 279 -6.95 -19.46 -21.10
C GLU A 279 -8.22 -20.30 -21.09
N ASP A 280 -8.18 -21.39 -20.30
CA ASP A 280 -9.33 -22.23 -20.02
C ASP A 280 -10.04 -21.68 -18.77
N ASN A 281 -11.23 -21.15 -18.93
CA ASN A 281 -12.01 -20.57 -17.83
C ASN A 281 -12.71 -21.62 -16.93
N GLY A 282 -12.42 -22.91 -17.13
CA GLY A 282 -12.83 -24.01 -16.22
C GLY A 282 -14.33 -24.20 -16.00
N GLY A 283 -15.18 -23.59 -16.82
CA GLY A 283 -16.63 -23.72 -16.76
C GLY A 283 -17.11 -25.01 -17.45
N VAL A 284 -17.81 -25.86 -16.69
CA VAL A 284 -18.48 -27.04 -17.28
C VAL A 284 -19.66 -26.56 -18.13
N GLY A 285 -19.48 -26.55 -19.44
CA GLY A 285 -20.57 -26.29 -20.39
C GLY A 285 -20.42 -25.07 -21.28
N ASP A 286 -19.34 -24.35 -21.21
CA ASP A 286 -19.10 -23.17 -22.04
C ASP A 286 -18.24 -23.52 -23.27
N ASP A 287 -18.84 -23.35 -24.46
CA ASP A 287 -18.21 -23.61 -25.78
C ASP A 287 -17.29 -22.44 -26.22
N TYR A 288 -16.65 -21.75 -25.30
CA TYR A 288 -15.73 -20.62 -25.63
C TYR A 288 -14.43 -20.71 -24.87
N ALA A 289 -13.37 -20.23 -25.50
CA ALA A 289 -12.06 -20.05 -24.90
C ALA A 289 -11.69 -18.58 -24.94
N THR A 290 -10.97 -18.12 -23.92
CA THR A 290 -10.49 -16.74 -23.85
C THR A 290 -9.07 -16.66 -24.40
N LEU A 291 -8.87 -15.82 -25.42
CA LEU A 291 -7.56 -15.48 -25.97
C LEU A 291 -7.05 -14.22 -25.24
N VAL A 292 -5.86 -14.27 -24.68
CA VAL A 292 -5.31 -13.20 -23.84
C VAL A 292 -3.92 -12.77 -24.30
N THR A 293 -3.65 -11.48 -24.19
CA THR A 293 -2.31 -10.89 -24.34
C THR A 293 -2.10 -9.76 -23.35
N THR A 294 -0.86 -9.49 -23.03
CA THR A 294 -0.46 -8.33 -22.22
C THR A 294 0.22 -7.24 -23.04
N ASP A 295 0.31 -7.43 -24.36
CA ASP A 295 0.91 -6.47 -25.28
C ASP A 295 -0.18 -5.60 -25.92
N PRO A 296 -0.21 -4.27 -25.65
CA PRO A 296 -1.24 -3.37 -26.16
C PRO A 296 -1.22 -3.22 -27.69
N GLU A 297 -0.05 -3.34 -28.34
CA GLU A 297 0.04 -3.27 -29.80
C GLU A 297 -0.53 -4.55 -30.45
N VAL A 298 -0.29 -5.71 -29.83
CA VAL A 298 -0.90 -6.98 -30.25
C VAL A 298 -2.40 -6.94 -30.04
N ALA A 299 -2.87 -6.47 -28.88
CA ALA A 299 -4.28 -6.32 -28.60
C ALA A 299 -4.98 -5.44 -29.65
N LYS A 300 -4.40 -4.30 -29.95
CA LYS A 300 -4.89 -3.36 -30.98
C LYS A 300 -4.91 -4.00 -32.37
N LYS A 301 -3.84 -4.72 -32.75
CA LYS A 301 -3.75 -5.41 -34.05
C LYS A 301 -4.90 -6.38 -34.27
N PHE A 302 -5.28 -7.12 -33.23
CA PHE A 302 -6.30 -8.18 -33.30
C PHE A 302 -7.68 -7.75 -32.76
N GLY A 303 -7.86 -6.45 -32.41
CA GLY A 303 -9.12 -5.90 -31.92
C GLY A 303 -9.59 -6.52 -30.60
N MET A 304 -8.64 -6.83 -29.70
CA MET A 304 -8.90 -7.35 -28.38
C MET A 304 -9.29 -6.20 -27.43
N GLU A 305 -10.25 -6.44 -26.54
CA GLU A 305 -10.70 -5.46 -25.57
C GLU A 305 -9.86 -5.53 -24.28
N GLU A 306 -9.70 -4.41 -23.59
CA GLU A 306 -9.08 -4.39 -22.26
C GLU A 306 -10.00 -5.09 -21.26
N GLU A 307 -9.45 -6.02 -20.47
CA GLU A 307 -10.18 -6.71 -19.40
C GLU A 307 -10.75 -5.65 -18.43
N ARG A 308 -12.07 -5.60 -18.32
CA ARG A 308 -12.72 -4.76 -17.31
C ARG A 308 -12.71 -5.53 -16.00
N GLU A 309 -12.00 -5.02 -14.98
CA GLU A 309 -12.29 -5.42 -13.61
C GLU A 309 -13.76 -5.08 -13.34
N TYR A 310 -14.62 -6.09 -13.29
CA TYR A 310 -15.94 -5.93 -12.67
C TYR A 310 -15.66 -5.69 -11.18
N LEU A 311 -15.69 -4.44 -10.77
CA LEU A 311 -15.95 -4.11 -9.37
C LEU A 311 -17.35 -4.67 -9.11
N ASP A 312 -17.44 -5.69 -8.25
CA ASP A 312 -18.71 -6.17 -7.71
C ASP A 312 -19.35 -4.98 -6.96
N GLU A 313 -20.09 -4.17 -7.69
CA GLU A 313 -21.11 -3.31 -7.09
C GLU A 313 -22.23 -4.25 -6.64
N ASP A 314 -22.48 -4.21 -5.35
CA ASP A 314 -23.46 -4.96 -4.58
C ASP A 314 -24.73 -5.32 -5.36
N GLY A 315 -25.04 -6.60 -5.29
CA GLY A 315 -26.24 -7.29 -5.62
C GLY A 315 -27.48 -6.47 -5.97
N ASP A 316 -27.78 -6.38 -7.24
CA ASP A 316 -29.14 -6.40 -7.75
C ASP A 316 -29.15 -7.21 -9.04
N GLU A 317 -29.86 -8.34 -8.97
CA GLU A 317 -30.22 -9.17 -10.12
C GLU A 317 -31.07 -8.31 -11.06
N ASP A 318 -30.47 -7.71 -12.07
CA ASP A 318 -31.23 -7.16 -13.19
C ASP A 318 -30.70 -7.71 -14.53
N GLU A 319 -31.57 -8.44 -15.14
CA GLU A 319 -31.69 -8.96 -16.50
C GLU A 319 -30.64 -8.45 -17.50
N VAL A 320 -29.78 -9.34 -17.93
CA VAL A 320 -28.95 -9.18 -19.12
C VAL A 320 -29.87 -9.07 -20.34
N PRO A 321 -29.90 -7.95 -21.08
CA PRO A 321 -30.67 -7.94 -22.32
C PRO A 321 -29.96 -8.79 -23.36
N HIS A 322 -30.59 -9.87 -23.71
CA HIS A 322 -30.30 -10.61 -24.93
C HIS A 322 -30.55 -9.69 -26.14
N THR A 323 -29.54 -9.03 -26.62
CA THR A 323 -29.56 -8.45 -27.97
C THR A 323 -28.80 -9.37 -28.87
N ALA A 324 -29.57 -10.21 -29.56
CA ALA A 324 -29.15 -10.89 -30.77
C ALA A 324 -28.93 -9.83 -31.87
N ILE A 325 -27.81 -9.81 -32.47
CA ILE A 325 -27.60 -9.58 -33.89
C ILE A 325 -26.47 -10.50 -34.35
#